data_4fec4ebbe6bba6cd8e88054641b71f8a
#
_entry.id   4fec4ebbe6bba6cd8e88054641b71f8a
#
_cell.length_a   1.000
_cell.length_b   1.000
_cell.length_c   1.000
_cell.angle_alpha   90.00
_cell.angle_beta   90.00
_cell.angle_gamma   90.00
#
_symmetry.space_group_name_H-M   'P 1'
#
loop_
_entity.id
_entity.type
_entity.pdbx_description
1 polymer ?
#
loop_
_entity_poly.entity_id
_entity_poly.type
_entity_poly.pdbx_seq_one_letter_code
_entity_poly.pdbx_strand_id
1 'polypeptide(L)'
;MGALQRVVDTTLRDGEQMPGLTFFAQERLALLNLLKQAGVGAIEIPGPAIDPRSAAPEWSRQQDLAVIVWNRAVPADIELSLRAGFRHIHVSLPVSAAHIEKKLGVTFAWILCQLEKCIKKIRAAGALAYVGAEDASRASDEYFLQYAKLAADTGAQRIRFADTVGCMQPVEVESRLRRLQAECPIPLEFHGHNDFGLALANHLAAENAGIHWHSGTVRGIGERAGNADLRGLQHWLGNSAKKNSPGHSPDYKQFSETALSATEKIVTAAMQRAKQAVRLPFQS
;
A
#
# COMPACT_ATOMS: atom_id res chain seq x y z
N MET A 1 -19.42 -2.11 4.15
CA MET A 1 -18.00 -2.17 4.58
C MET A 1 -17.65 -0.93 5.36
N GLY A 2 -16.98 -1.05 6.51
CA GLY A 2 -16.49 0.10 7.28
C GLY A 2 -15.41 0.88 6.50
N ALA A 3 -15.21 2.17 6.83
CA ALA A 3 -14.27 3.05 6.11
C ALA A 3 -12.87 2.46 6.02
N LEU A 4 -12.32 1.91 7.11
CA LEU A 4 -10.99 1.30 7.10
C LEU A 4 -10.92 -0.11 6.51
N GLN A 5 -12.05 -0.80 6.30
CA GLN A 5 -12.03 -2.10 5.60
C GLN A 5 -11.59 -1.99 4.13
N ARG A 6 -11.47 -0.77 3.61
CA ARG A 6 -10.93 -0.45 2.29
C ARG A 6 -9.56 0.21 2.35
N VAL A 7 -8.91 0.17 3.52
CA VAL A 7 -7.55 0.69 3.70
C VAL A 7 -6.57 -0.45 3.90
N VAL A 8 -5.50 -0.42 3.13
CA VAL A 8 -4.30 -1.23 3.32
C VAL A 8 -3.34 -0.42 4.18
N ASP A 9 -3.10 -0.86 5.41
CA ASP A 9 -2.09 -0.23 6.25
C ASP A 9 -0.69 -0.67 5.80
N THR A 10 0.16 0.28 5.47
CA THR A 10 1.53 0.05 5.01
C THR A 10 2.59 0.50 6.02
N THR A 11 2.21 0.66 7.29
CA THR A 11 3.10 1.12 8.38
C THR A 11 4.34 0.23 8.51
N LEU A 12 4.16 -1.08 8.42
CA LEU A 12 5.23 -2.08 8.56
C LEU A 12 6.00 -2.35 7.25
N ARG A 13 5.68 -1.66 6.18
CA ARG A 13 6.41 -1.73 4.90
C ARG A 13 6.94 -0.34 4.53
N ASP A 14 6.08 0.54 4.03
CA ASP A 14 6.44 1.90 3.61
C ASP A 14 6.84 2.77 4.80
N GLY A 15 6.11 2.62 5.91
CA GLY A 15 6.41 3.35 7.13
C GLY A 15 7.81 3.08 7.66
N GLU A 16 8.31 1.83 7.61
CA GLU A 16 9.68 1.49 8.02
C GLU A 16 10.76 1.98 7.04
N GLN A 17 10.39 2.58 5.91
CA GLN A 17 11.34 3.28 5.03
C GLN A 17 11.68 4.69 5.53
N MET A 18 11.03 5.18 6.59
CA MET A 18 11.44 6.41 7.27
C MET A 18 12.85 6.26 7.81
N PRO A 19 13.79 7.20 7.50
CA PRO A 19 15.17 7.11 7.95
C PRO A 19 15.31 6.91 9.45
N GLY A 20 16.04 5.87 9.85
CA GLY A 20 16.32 5.53 11.24
C GLY A 20 15.17 4.83 11.97
N LEU A 21 13.99 4.69 11.36
CA LEU A 21 12.86 3.99 11.98
C LEU A 21 13.04 2.47 11.86
N THR A 22 12.89 1.79 12.98
CA THR A 22 12.80 0.33 13.03
C THR A 22 11.88 -0.06 14.17
N PHE A 23 10.94 -0.97 13.91
CA PHE A 23 10.14 -1.59 14.95
C PHE A 23 10.79 -2.87 15.45
N PHE A 24 10.83 -3.04 16.77
CA PHE A 24 11.22 -4.30 17.39
C PHE A 24 10.19 -5.40 17.08
N ALA A 25 10.60 -6.67 17.16
CA ALA A 25 9.70 -7.80 16.86
C ALA A 25 8.38 -7.74 17.67
N GLN A 26 8.46 -7.42 18.95
CA GLN A 26 7.28 -7.26 19.81
C GLN A 26 6.38 -6.10 19.39
N GLU A 27 6.95 -4.97 18.94
CA GLU A 27 6.20 -3.82 18.46
C GLU A 27 5.48 -4.15 17.15
N ARG A 28 6.12 -4.88 16.23
CA ARG A 28 5.50 -5.34 14.98
C ARG A 28 4.28 -6.22 15.25
N LEU A 29 4.39 -7.17 16.18
CA LEU A 29 3.26 -8.03 16.57
C LEU A 29 2.15 -7.25 17.29
N ALA A 30 2.52 -6.30 18.14
CA ALA A 30 1.54 -5.42 18.77
C ALA A 30 0.80 -4.56 17.72
N LEU A 31 1.52 -3.99 16.76
CA LEU A 31 0.93 -3.24 15.64
C LEU A 31 -0.01 -4.10 14.80
N LEU A 32 0.37 -5.34 14.45
CA LEU A 32 -0.50 -6.29 13.76
C LEU A 32 -1.84 -6.46 14.47
N ASN A 33 -1.80 -6.75 15.78
CA ASN A 33 -3.01 -6.99 16.57
C ASN A 33 -3.86 -5.74 16.74
N LEU A 34 -3.24 -4.58 16.97
CA LEU A 34 -3.94 -3.31 17.16
C LEU A 34 -4.56 -2.80 15.86
N LEU A 35 -3.87 -2.91 14.72
CA LEU A 35 -4.40 -2.55 13.40
C LEU A 35 -5.58 -3.45 13.01
N LYS A 36 -5.50 -4.74 13.32
CA LYS A 36 -6.64 -5.67 13.18
C LYS A 36 -7.83 -5.21 14.02
N GLN A 37 -7.62 -4.85 15.29
CA GLN A 37 -8.66 -4.32 16.18
C GLN A 37 -9.18 -2.95 15.72
N ALA A 38 -8.33 -2.14 15.11
CA ALA A 38 -8.71 -0.87 14.50
C ALA A 38 -9.59 -1.06 13.25
N GLY A 39 -9.65 -2.26 12.67
CA GLY A 39 -10.54 -2.61 11.58
C GLY A 39 -10.01 -2.27 10.18
N VAL A 40 -8.68 -2.19 10.00
CA VAL A 40 -8.08 -2.05 8.66
C VAL A 40 -8.40 -3.26 7.78
N GLY A 41 -8.53 -3.04 6.48
CA GLY A 41 -8.88 -4.11 5.54
C GLY A 41 -7.74 -5.09 5.27
N ALA A 42 -6.52 -4.60 5.30
CA ALA A 42 -5.31 -5.39 5.15
C ALA A 42 -4.11 -4.69 5.80
N ILE A 43 -3.07 -5.45 6.09
CA ILE A 43 -1.75 -4.93 6.48
C ILE A 43 -0.74 -5.38 5.43
N GLU A 44 0.12 -4.46 4.98
CA GLU A 44 1.19 -4.76 4.06
C GLU A 44 2.54 -4.82 4.80
N ILE A 45 3.29 -5.89 4.56
CA ILE A 45 4.64 -6.10 5.09
C ILE A 45 5.63 -6.38 3.96
N PRO A 46 6.94 -6.15 4.13
CA PRO A 46 7.94 -6.53 3.14
C PRO A 46 8.05 -8.06 3.04
N GLY A 47 8.35 -8.58 1.85
CA GLY A 47 8.60 -10.01 1.65
C GLY A 47 9.86 -10.51 2.34
N PRO A 48 9.96 -11.83 2.61
CA PRO A 48 11.12 -12.43 3.29
C PRO A 48 12.46 -12.21 2.61
N ALA A 49 12.47 -11.98 1.30
CA ALA A 49 13.68 -11.62 0.55
C ALA A 49 14.20 -10.20 0.87
N ILE A 50 13.33 -9.34 1.42
CA ILE A 50 13.63 -7.96 1.77
C ILE A 50 13.85 -7.85 3.28
N ASP A 51 12.95 -8.46 4.05
CA ASP A 51 13.01 -8.52 5.50
C ASP A 51 12.77 -9.97 5.98
N PRO A 52 13.83 -10.70 6.38
CA PRO A 52 13.69 -12.07 6.86
C PRO A 52 12.75 -12.23 8.07
N ARG A 53 12.52 -11.17 8.87
CA ARG A 53 11.58 -11.18 10.01
C ARG A 53 10.14 -11.46 9.55
N SER A 54 9.83 -11.17 8.30
CA SER A 54 8.50 -11.43 7.71
C SER A 54 8.22 -12.92 7.47
N ALA A 55 9.25 -13.79 7.52
CA ALA A 55 9.03 -15.23 7.38
C ALA A 55 8.43 -15.89 8.65
N ALA A 56 8.30 -15.16 9.75
CA ALA A 56 7.75 -15.70 10.99
C ALA A 56 6.26 -16.12 10.81
N PRO A 57 5.89 -17.32 11.30
CA PRO A 57 4.58 -17.92 11.02
C PRO A 57 3.36 -17.11 11.49
N GLU A 58 3.53 -16.27 12.50
CA GLU A 58 2.47 -15.38 13.01
C GLU A 58 1.92 -14.42 11.97
N TRP A 59 2.69 -14.08 10.91
CA TRP A 59 2.23 -13.24 9.82
C TRP A 59 1.34 -13.99 8.83
N SER A 60 1.78 -15.17 8.38
CA SER A 60 1.08 -15.93 7.34
C SER A 60 -0.15 -16.68 7.86
N ARG A 61 -0.28 -16.87 9.17
CA ARG A 61 -1.38 -17.61 9.81
C ARG A 61 -2.58 -16.75 10.20
N GLN A 62 -2.60 -15.47 9.86
CA GLN A 62 -3.76 -14.61 10.12
C GLN A 62 -4.96 -15.07 9.29
N GLN A 63 -6.10 -15.34 9.97
CA GLN A 63 -7.33 -15.81 9.31
C GLN A 63 -8.32 -14.67 9.03
N ASP A 64 -8.41 -13.71 9.95
CA ASP A 64 -9.43 -12.65 9.91
C ASP A 64 -8.90 -11.32 9.36
N LEU A 65 -7.65 -11.28 8.90
CA LEU A 65 -7.00 -10.11 8.34
C LEU A 65 -6.09 -10.53 7.19
N ALA A 66 -6.24 -9.88 6.05
CA ALA A 66 -5.32 -10.07 4.93
C ALA A 66 -3.95 -9.46 5.26
N VAL A 67 -2.91 -10.29 5.38
CA VAL A 67 -1.52 -9.84 5.41
C VAL A 67 -0.97 -9.94 4.00
N ILE A 68 -0.82 -8.80 3.36
CA ILE A 68 -0.29 -8.66 2.00
C ILE A 68 1.23 -8.56 2.08
N VAL A 69 1.92 -9.40 1.34
CA VAL A 69 3.39 -9.39 1.31
C VAL A 69 3.86 -8.69 0.04
N TRP A 70 4.54 -7.57 0.22
CA TRP A 70 5.10 -6.79 -0.87
C TRP A 70 6.44 -7.38 -1.34
N ASN A 71 6.55 -7.67 -2.62
CA ASN A 71 7.74 -8.21 -3.26
C ASN A 71 8.18 -7.36 -4.43
N ARG A 72 9.48 -7.36 -4.70
CA ARG A 72 9.97 -6.99 -6.02
C ARG A 72 9.40 -7.99 -7.03
N ALA A 73 9.21 -7.57 -8.27
CA ALA A 73 8.77 -8.47 -9.33
C ALA A 73 9.90 -9.44 -9.77
N VAL A 74 10.42 -10.20 -8.81
CA VAL A 74 11.46 -11.22 -8.97
C VAL A 74 10.87 -12.58 -8.59
N PRO A 75 10.82 -13.56 -9.50
CA PRO A 75 10.20 -14.86 -9.22
C PRO A 75 10.77 -15.60 -8.00
N ALA A 76 12.04 -15.39 -7.66
CA ALA A 76 12.66 -15.98 -6.47
C ALA A 76 12.14 -15.35 -5.17
N ASP A 77 11.89 -14.03 -5.14
CA ASP A 77 11.34 -13.34 -3.98
C ASP A 77 9.91 -13.81 -3.70
N ILE A 78 9.12 -13.99 -4.77
CA ILE A 78 7.76 -14.54 -4.70
C ILE A 78 7.77 -15.96 -4.14
N GLU A 79 8.71 -16.78 -4.60
CA GLU A 79 8.86 -18.16 -4.10
C GLU A 79 9.10 -18.21 -2.61
N LEU A 80 9.97 -17.34 -2.07
CA LEU A 80 10.22 -17.25 -0.63
C LEU A 80 8.94 -16.89 0.14
N SER A 81 8.16 -15.93 -0.37
CA SER A 81 6.89 -15.53 0.24
C SER A 81 5.87 -16.66 0.24
N LEU A 82 5.75 -17.40 -0.86
CA LEU A 82 4.86 -18.56 -0.97
C LEU A 82 5.26 -19.70 -0.04
N ARG A 83 6.57 -19.99 0.08
CA ARG A 83 7.11 -20.99 1.01
C ARG A 83 6.90 -20.60 2.47
N ALA A 84 6.94 -19.31 2.81
CA ALA A 84 6.58 -18.81 4.13
C ALA A 84 5.08 -18.91 4.45
N GLY A 85 4.26 -19.39 3.52
CA GLY A 85 2.83 -19.66 3.72
C GLY A 85 1.90 -18.51 3.35
N PHE A 86 2.42 -17.42 2.79
CA PHE A 86 1.57 -16.28 2.39
C PHE A 86 0.68 -16.62 1.20
N ARG A 87 -0.53 -16.05 1.22
CA ARG A 87 -1.55 -16.22 0.17
C ARG A 87 -2.01 -14.90 -0.46
N HIS A 88 -1.54 -13.77 0.06
CA HIS A 88 -1.79 -12.43 -0.48
C HIS A 88 -0.44 -11.82 -0.88
N ILE A 89 -0.14 -11.84 -2.17
CA ILE A 89 1.18 -11.42 -2.70
C ILE A 89 1.02 -10.16 -3.55
N HIS A 90 1.72 -9.10 -3.17
CA HIS A 90 1.83 -7.88 -3.95
C HIS A 90 3.16 -7.87 -4.69
N VAL A 91 3.15 -7.57 -5.97
CA VAL A 91 4.34 -7.32 -6.78
C VAL A 91 4.25 -5.95 -7.42
N SER A 92 5.36 -5.21 -7.44
CA SER A 92 5.38 -3.85 -7.93
C SER A 92 6.43 -3.67 -9.02
N LEU A 93 6.07 -2.93 -10.08
CA LEU A 93 6.91 -2.55 -11.19
C LEU A 93 6.60 -1.11 -11.62
N PRO A 94 7.60 -0.37 -12.12
CA PRO A 94 7.38 0.97 -12.63
C PRO A 94 6.60 0.96 -13.96
N VAL A 95 5.80 1.99 -14.16
CA VAL A 95 5.05 2.21 -15.41
C VAL A 95 5.43 3.52 -16.10
N SER A 96 6.24 4.38 -15.46
CA SER A 96 6.73 5.62 -16.09
C SER A 96 7.97 5.35 -16.94
N ALA A 97 8.08 6.01 -18.09
CA ALA A 97 9.28 5.95 -18.94
C ALA A 97 10.56 6.35 -18.17
N ALA A 98 10.46 7.34 -17.26
CA ALA A 98 11.58 7.78 -16.44
C ALA A 98 12.16 6.66 -15.57
N HIS A 99 11.32 5.84 -14.93
CA HIS A 99 11.79 4.73 -14.10
C HIS A 99 12.18 3.51 -14.96
N ILE A 100 11.45 3.22 -16.01
CA ILE A 100 11.70 2.06 -16.88
C ILE A 100 13.06 2.23 -17.60
N GLU A 101 13.23 3.32 -18.31
CA GLU A 101 14.40 3.52 -19.19
C GLU A 101 15.62 4.02 -18.41
N LYS A 102 15.45 5.07 -17.56
CA LYS A 102 16.58 5.73 -16.90
C LYS A 102 17.04 5.03 -15.62
N LYS A 103 16.12 4.42 -14.86
CA LYS A 103 16.46 3.76 -13.59
C LYS A 103 16.76 2.27 -13.80
N LEU A 104 15.93 1.55 -14.57
CA LEU A 104 16.09 0.11 -14.78
C LEU A 104 16.85 -0.24 -16.08
N GLY A 105 16.88 0.64 -17.07
CA GLY A 105 17.53 0.38 -18.36
C GLY A 105 16.83 -0.73 -19.18
N VAL A 106 15.51 -0.87 -19.03
CA VAL A 106 14.71 -1.90 -19.70
C VAL A 106 13.61 -1.28 -20.56
N THR A 107 12.91 -2.12 -21.35
CA THR A 107 11.77 -1.68 -22.16
C THR A 107 10.44 -1.90 -21.42
N PHE A 108 9.38 -1.19 -21.81
CA PHE A 108 8.03 -1.44 -21.28
C PHE A 108 7.55 -2.87 -21.60
N ALA A 109 7.90 -3.43 -22.74
CA ALA A 109 7.61 -4.83 -23.09
C ALA A 109 8.25 -5.81 -22.09
N TRP A 110 9.46 -5.51 -21.60
CA TRP A 110 10.10 -6.30 -20.55
C TRP A 110 9.31 -6.22 -19.24
N ILE A 111 8.83 -5.02 -18.86
CA ILE A 111 7.98 -4.81 -17.66
C ILE A 111 6.73 -5.69 -17.74
N LEU A 112 6.02 -5.67 -18.88
CA LEU A 112 4.82 -6.49 -19.08
C LEU A 112 5.12 -7.99 -18.98
N CYS A 113 6.19 -8.45 -19.65
CA CYS A 113 6.62 -9.85 -19.57
C CYS A 113 6.95 -10.28 -18.13
N GLN A 114 7.63 -9.42 -17.37
CA GLN A 114 8.00 -9.70 -15.98
C GLN A 114 6.76 -9.72 -15.06
N LEU A 115 5.82 -8.79 -15.27
CA LEU A 115 4.55 -8.76 -14.56
C LEU A 115 3.78 -10.07 -14.76
N GLU A 116 3.61 -10.47 -16.01
CA GLU A 116 2.88 -11.70 -16.38
C GLU A 116 3.48 -12.93 -15.71
N LYS A 117 4.81 -13.10 -15.77
CA LYS A 117 5.53 -14.22 -15.13
C LYS A 117 5.25 -14.25 -13.61
N CYS A 118 5.30 -13.09 -12.96
CA CYS A 118 5.08 -13.01 -11.52
C CYS A 118 3.64 -13.36 -11.15
N ILE A 119 2.64 -12.81 -11.84
CA ILE A 119 1.23 -13.10 -11.56
C ILE A 119 0.93 -14.59 -11.81
N LYS A 120 1.38 -15.14 -12.93
CA LYS A 120 1.20 -16.57 -13.22
C LYS A 120 1.79 -17.47 -12.13
N LYS A 121 2.99 -17.15 -11.63
CA LYS A 121 3.62 -17.89 -10.53
C LYS A 121 2.79 -17.83 -9.25
N ILE A 122 2.29 -16.65 -8.86
CA ILE A 122 1.44 -16.46 -7.68
C ILE A 122 0.15 -17.27 -7.84
N ARG A 123 -0.52 -17.15 -8.98
CA ARG A 123 -1.79 -17.81 -9.26
C ARG A 123 -1.66 -19.33 -9.31
N ALA A 124 -0.58 -19.84 -9.90
CA ALA A 124 -0.30 -21.30 -9.94
C ALA A 124 -0.13 -21.91 -8.55
N ALA A 125 0.28 -21.13 -7.55
CA ALA A 125 0.37 -21.55 -6.16
C ALA A 125 -0.96 -21.40 -5.39
N GLY A 126 -2.07 -21.04 -6.04
CA GLY A 126 -3.37 -20.79 -5.42
C GLY A 126 -3.44 -19.52 -4.56
N ALA A 127 -2.47 -18.62 -4.71
CA ALA A 127 -2.41 -17.33 -4.00
C ALA A 127 -3.10 -16.21 -4.79
N LEU A 128 -3.45 -15.13 -4.10
CA LEU A 128 -4.03 -13.92 -4.65
C LEU A 128 -2.91 -12.94 -5.03
N ALA A 129 -2.95 -12.44 -6.28
CA ALA A 129 -1.99 -11.49 -6.79
C ALA A 129 -2.54 -10.07 -6.71
N TYR A 130 -1.79 -9.16 -6.13
CA TYR A 130 -1.99 -7.72 -6.18
C TYR A 130 -0.82 -7.08 -6.91
N VAL A 131 -1.06 -6.02 -7.66
CA VAL A 131 0.01 -5.40 -8.45
C VAL A 131 0.12 -3.91 -8.16
N GLY A 132 1.34 -3.40 -8.13
CA GLY A 132 1.65 -1.98 -7.99
C GLY A 132 2.17 -1.41 -9.30
N ALA A 133 1.59 -0.31 -9.75
CA ALA A 133 2.09 0.52 -10.82
C ALA A 133 2.89 1.66 -10.18
N GLU A 134 4.22 1.48 -10.04
CA GLU A 134 5.09 2.49 -9.46
C GLU A 134 5.23 3.69 -10.40
N ASP A 135 5.27 4.89 -9.82
CA ASP A 135 5.43 6.14 -10.55
C ASP A 135 4.32 6.36 -11.60
N ALA A 136 3.12 5.88 -11.29
CA ALA A 136 1.96 5.98 -12.17
C ALA A 136 1.54 7.44 -12.42
N SER A 137 1.80 8.34 -11.46
CA SER A 137 1.55 9.77 -11.61
C SER A 137 2.25 10.38 -12.83
N ARG A 138 3.45 9.90 -13.19
CA ARG A 138 4.25 10.38 -14.33
C ARG A 138 4.22 9.45 -15.55
N ALA A 139 3.46 8.38 -15.49
CA ALA A 139 3.26 7.48 -16.63
C ALA A 139 2.22 8.05 -17.61
N SER A 140 2.24 7.61 -18.87
CA SER A 140 1.12 7.82 -19.78
C SER A 140 -0.09 6.97 -19.36
N ASP A 141 -1.31 7.45 -19.61
CA ASP A 141 -2.52 6.67 -19.36
C ASP A 141 -2.52 5.37 -20.19
N GLU A 142 -1.97 5.41 -21.40
CA GLU A 142 -1.80 4.23 -22.27
C GLU A 142 -0.95 3.14 -21.61
N TYR A 143 0.22 3.47 -21.07
CA TYR A 143 1.09 2.50 -20.40
C TYR A 143 0.44 1.92 -19.15
N PHE A 144 -0.22 2.78 -18.37
CA PHE A 144 -0.96 2.34 -17.19
C PHE A 144 -2.09 1.36 -17.56
N LEU A 145 -2.89 1.68 -18.58
CA LEU A 145 -4.02 0.82 -19.00
C LEU A 145 -3.55 -0.48 -19.62
N GLN A 146 -2.47 -0.49 -20.42
CA GLN A 146 -1.87 -1.73 -20.92
C GLN A 146 -1.39 -2.63 -19.79
N TYR A 147 -0.72 -2.05 -18.77
CA TYR A 147 -0.26 -2.76 -17.58
C TYR A 147 -1.46 -3.30 -16.77
N ALA A 148 -2.51 -2.50 -16.57
CA ALA A 148 -3.71 -2.90 -15.84
C ALA A 148 -4.49 -4.01 -16.58
N LYS A 149 -4.60 -3.91 -17.91
CA LYS A 149 -5.24 -4.94 -18.73
C LYS A 149 -4.51 -6.27 -18.62
N LEU A 150 -3.19 -6.27 -18.78
CA LEU A 150 -2.40 -7.50 -18.63
C LEU A 150 -2.53 -8.09 -17.23
N ALA A 151 -2.52 -7.24 -16.19
CA ALA A 151 -2.69 -7.69 -14.81
C ALA A 151 -4.04 -8.37 -14.61
N ALA A 152 -5.13 -7.81 -15.16
CA ALA A 152 -6.47 -8.38 -15.13
C ALA A 152 -6.55 -9.71 -15.86
N ASP A 153 -6.09 -9.74 -17.12
CA ASP A 153 -6.11 -10.92 -17.99
C ASP A 153 -5.31 -12.10 -17.38
N THR A 154 -4.28 -11.78 -16.57
CA THR A 154 -3.43 -12.78 -15.88
C THR A 154 -3.99 -13.17 -14.50
N GLY A 155 -5.02 -12.48 -13.99
CA GLY A 155 -5.75 -12.83 -12.77
C GLY A 155 -5.33 -12.08 -11.50
N ALA A 156 -4.81 -10.86 -11.63
CA ALA A 156 -4.61 -9.96 -10.50
C ALA A 156 -5.96 -9.50 -9.92
N GLN A 157 -6.00 -9.27 -8.61
CA GLN A 157 -7.21 -8.89 -7.88
C GLN A 157 -7.44 -7.38 -7.82
N ARG A 158 -6.37 -6.60 -7.84
CA ARG A 158 -6.38 -5.14 -7.71
C ARG A 158 -5.06 -4.58 -8.20
N ILE A 159 -5.09 -3.35 -8.74
CA ILE A 159 -3.91 -2.59 -9.12
C ILE A 159 -3.81 -1.32 -8.26
N ARG A 160 -2.63 -1.07 -7.70
CA ARG A 160 -2.28 0.16 -6.99
C ARG A 160 -1.74 1.19 -7.97
N PHE A 161 -2.42 2.32 -8.09
CA PHE A 161 -1.90 3.53 -8.73
C PHE A 161 -1.05 4.27 -7.69
N ALA A 162 0.27 4.34 -7.89
CA ALA A 162 1.16 4.98 -6.95
C ALA A 162 1.64 6.35 -7.46
N ASP A 163 1.31 7.40 -6.71
CA ASP A 163 1.97 8.71 -6.81
C ASP A 163 3.25 8.66 -5.98
N THR A 164 4.23 7.92 -6.52
CA THR A 164 5.48 7.56 -5.82
C THR A 164 6.30 8.77 -5.41
N VAL A 165 6.25 9.86 -6.16
CA VAL A 165 7.01 11.09 -5.88
C VAL A 165 6.13 12.20 -5.29
N GLY A 166 4.87 11.92 -5.00
CA GLY A 166 3.94 12.84 -4.36
C GLY A 166 3.71 14.14 -5.15
N CYS A 167 3.69 14.05 -6.50
CA CYS A 167 3.67 15.23 -7.37
C CYS A 167 2.28 15.67 -7.84
N MET A 168 1.24 14.86 -7.58
CA MET A 168 -0.12 15.16 -8.06
C MET A 168 -0.84 16.15 -7.15
N GLN A 169 -1.71 16.95 -7.76
CA GLN A 169 -2.68 17.79 -7.06
C GLN A 169 -4.07 17.14 -7.04
N PRO A 170 -4.93 17.46 -6.05
CA PRO A 170 -6.25 16.81 -5.90
C PRO A 170 -7.12 16.86 -7.15
N VAL A 171 -7.13 18.00 -7.87
CA VAL A 171 -7.90 18.16 -9.13
C VAL A 171 -7.40 17.20 -10.22
N GLU A 172 -6.08 17.03 -10.33
CA GLU A 172 -5.46 16.09 -11.27
C GLU A 172 -5.76 14.64 -10.90
N VAL A 173 -5.65 14.31 -9.60
CA VAL A 173 -5.99 12.98 -9.08
C VAL A 173 -7.43 12.63 -9.43
N GLU A 174 -8.39 13.50 -9.09
CA GLU A 174 -9.81 13.23 -9.35
C GLU A 174 -10.09 13.07 -10.84
N SER A 175 -9.65 14.02 -11.66
CA SER A 175 -9.94 14.00 -13.10
C SER A 175 -9.30 12.81 -13.81
N ARG A 176 -8.05 12.49 -13.49
CA ARG A 176 -7.30 11.40 -14.10
C ARG A 176 -7.80 10.03 -13.67
N LEU A 177 -7.96 9.84 -12.35
CA LEU A 177 -8.43 8.55 -11.83
C LEU A 177 -9.87 8.23 -12.24
N ARG A 178 -10.73 9.24 -12.39
CA ARG A 178 -12.08 9.06 -12.92
C ARG A 178 -12.06 8.49 -14.35
N ARG A 179 -11.16 8.98 -15.23
CA ARG A 179 -11.00 8.44 -16.58
C ARG A 179 -10.41 7.02 -16.54
N LEU A 180 -9.33 6.82 -15.79
CA LEU A 180 -8.68 5.51 -15.70
C LEU A 180 -9.61 4.45 -15.10
N GLN A 181 -10.41 4.80 -14.08
CA GLN A 181 -11.39 3.89 -13.46
C GLN A 181 -12.44 3.40 -14.46
N ALA A 182 -12.86 4.25 -15.42
CA ALA A 182 -13.84 3.87 -16.41
C ALA A 182 -13.33 2.82 -17.41
N GLU A 183 -12.02 2.76 -17.63
CA GLU A 183 -11.37 1.87 -18.60
C GLU A 183 -10.60 0.70 -17.94
N CYS A 184 -10.28 0.82 -16.65
CA CYS A 184 -9.49 -0.19 -15.93
C CYS A 184 -10.35 -1.42 -15.62
N PRO A 185 -9.93 -2.63 -16.06
CA PRO A 185 -10.76 -3.84 -15.93
C PRO A 185 -10.75 -4.46 -14.53
N ILE A 186 -9.95 -3.94 -13.61
CA ILE A 186 -9.85 -4.41 -12.20
C ILE A 186 -9.90 -3.25 -11.23
N PRO A 187 -10.29 -3.49 -9.96
CA PRO A 187 -10.33 -2.44 -8.94
C PRO A 187 -9.00 -1.69 -8.80
N LEU A 188 -9.08 -0.36 -8.68
CA LEU A 188 -7.94 0.49 -8.39
C LEU A 188 -7.78 0.70 -6.89
N GLU A 189 -6.53 0.82 -6.46
CA GLU A 189 -6.11 1.30 -5.14
C GLU A 189 -5.26 2.55 -5.35
N PHE A 190 -5.50 3.60 -4.58
CA PHE A 190 -4.67 4.80 -4.61
C PHE A 190 -3.65 4.79 -3.45
N HIS A 191 -2.41 5.11 -3.79
CA HIS A 191 -1.30 5.31 -2.87
C HIS A 191 -0.59 6.61 -3.22
N GLY A 192 -0.52 7.55 -2.28
CA GLY A 192 0.09 8.86 -2.52
C GLY A 192 1.01 9.27 -1.39
N HIS A 193 2.22 9.74 -1.78
CA HIS A 193 3.18 10.35 -0.86
C HIS A 193 2.85 11.82 -0.56
N ASN A 194 3.41 12.33 0.53
CA ASN A 194 3.03 13.61 1.13
C ASN A 194 4.01 14.75 0.84
N ASP A 195 4.75 14.67 -0.27
CA ASP A 195 5.84 15.59 -0.58
C ASP A 195 5.41 17.07 -0.68
N PHE A 196 4.16 17.32 -1.12
CA PHE A 196 3.55 18.65 -1.09
C PHE A 196 2.54 18.85 0.05
N GLY A 197 2.46 17.95 1.03
CA GLY A 197 1.46 18.03 2.11
C GLY A 197 0.04 17.69 1.64
N LEU A 198 -0.13 17.09 0.47
CA LEU A 198 -1.43 16.86 -0.17
C LEU A 198 -1.89 15.40 -0.14
N ALA A 199 -1.14 14.48 0.48
CA ALA A 199 -1.47 13.05 0.44
C ALA A 199 -2.91 12.77 0.85
N LEU A 200 -3.38 13.31 1.97
CA LEU A 200 -4.75 13.09 2.44
C LEU A 200 -5.80 13.71 1.50
N ALA A 201 -5.55 14.90 0.97
CA ALA A 201 -6.44 15.56 0.00
C ALA A 201 -6.51 14.78 -1.31
N ASN A 202 -5.38 14.19 -1.76
CA ASN A 202 -5.31 13.35 -2.95
C ASN A 202 -6.09 12.04 -2.75
N HIS A 203 -6.05 11.43 -1.57
CA HIS A 203 -6.86 10.26 -1.25
C HIS A 203 -8.37 10.58 -1.27
N LEU A 204 -8.78 11.76 -0.79
CA LEU A 204 -10.16 12.20 -0.87
C LEU A 204 -10.59 12.43 -2.33
N ALA A 205 -9.72 13.04 -3.13
CA ALA A 205 -9.97 13.23 -4.57
C ALA A 205 -10.09 11.88 -5.32
N ALA A 206 -9.26 10.89 -4.93
CA ALA A 206 -9.37 9.53 -5.47
C ALA A 206 -10.70 8.86 -5.09
N GLU A 207 -11.17 9.00 -3.84
CA GLU A 207 -12.50 8.50 -3.42
C GLU A 207 -13.63 9.17 -4.23
N ASN A 208 -13.54 10.48 -4.46
CA ASN A 208 -14.49 11.21 -5.31
C ASN A 208 -14.47 10.73 -6.78
N ALA A 209 -13.32 10.25 -7.25
CA ALA A 209 -13.18 9.65 -8.58
C ALA A 209 -13.75 8.22 -8.67
N GLY A 210 -14.20 7.63 -7.55
CA GLY A 210 -14.71 6.26 -7.47
C GLY A 210 -13.67 5.21 -7.08
N ILE A 211 -12.49 5.63 -6.64
CA ILE A 211 -11.45 4.71 -6.14
C ILE A 211 -11.72 4.46 -4.65
N HIS A 212 -12.04 3.21 -4.32
CA HIS A 212 -12.47 2.85 -2.96
C HIS A 212 -11.40 2.12 -2.15
N TRP A 213 -10.25 1.82 -2.73
CA TRP A 213 -9.12 1.24 -2.02
C TRP A 213 -8.03 2.28 -1.83
N HIS A 214 -7.53 2.38 -0.61
CA HIS A 214 -6.53 3.36 -0.23
C HIS A 214 -5.41 2.70 0.56
N SER A 215 -4.21 3.25 0.51
CA SER A 215 -3.11 2.85 1.39
C SER A 215 -2.57 4.04 2.16
N GLY A 216 -2.18 3.79 3.40
CA GLY A 216 -1.64 4.81 4.27
C GLY A 216 -0.89 4.20 5.44
N THR A 217 -0.35 5.03 6.30
CA THR A 217 0.44 4.60 7.46
C THR A 217 -0.03 5.29 8.73
N VAL A 218 0.19 4.66 9.87
CA VAL A 218 -0.05 5.29 11.17
C VAL A 218 0.83 6.53 11.29
N ARG A 219 0.22 7.69 11.56
CA ARG A 219 0.87 9.01 11.64
C ARG A 219 1.54 9.48 10.33
N GLY A 220 1.18 8.90 9.20
CA GLY A 220 1.74 9.29 7.91
C GLY A 220 3.24 9.02 7.76
N ILE A 221 3.83 8.11 8.54
CA ILE A 221 5.27 7.79 8.43
C ILE A 221 5.62 7.17 7.09
N GLY A 222 6.89 7.27 6.69
CA GLY A 222 7.40 6.70 5.44
C GLY A 222 8.63 7.43 4.93
N GLU A 223 9.05 7.11 3.73
CA GLU A 223 10.17 7.81 3.09
C GLU A 223 9.83 9.29 2.82
N ARG A 224 10.85 10.14 2.75
CA ARG A 224 10.76 11.59 2.48
C ARG A 224 9.75 12.30 3.41
N ALA A 225 8.64 12.84 2.86
CA ALA A 225 7.59 13.50 3.63
C ALA A 225 6.50 12.56 4.16
N GLY A 226 6.64 11.26 3.90
CA GLY A 226 5.73 10.21 4.38
C GLY A 226 4.52 9.98 3.48
N ASN A 227 3.48 9.41 4.06
CA ASN A 227 2.26 8.93 3.44
C ASN A 227 1.01 9.67 3.94
N ALA A 228 -0.17 9.28 3.46
CA ALA A 228 -1.42 9.67 4.08
C ALA A 228 -1.55 9.06 5.49
N ASP A 229 -1.93 9.88 6.47
CA ASP A 229 -2.13 9.42 7.84
C ASP A 229 -3.41 8.57 7.96
N LEU A 230 -3.29 7.41 8.59
CA LEU A 230 -4.37 6.45 8.76
C LEU A 230 -5.58 7.06 9.51
N ARG A 231 -5.35 7.89 10.52
CA ARG A 231 -6.42 8.59 11.25
C ARG A 231 -7.17 9.58 10.36
N GLY A 232 -6.44 10.32 9.54
CA GLY A 232 -7.02 11.23 8.56
C GLY A 232 -7.85 10.48 7.53
N LEU A 233 -7.34 9.37 6.98
CA LEU A 233 -8.08 8.52 6.05
C LEU A 233 -9.37 7.99 6.67
N GLN A 234 -9.31 7.50 7.91
CA GLN A 234 -10.49 7.03 8.64
C GLN A 234 -11.56 8.11 8.76
N HIS A 235 -11.17 9.31 9.20
CA HIS A 235 -12.08 10.42 9.40
C HIS A 235 -12.80 10.81 8.11
N TRP A 236 -12.04 10.98 7.02
CA TRP A 236 -12.57 11.45 5.75
C TRP A 236 -13.37 10.40 5.00
N LEU A 237 -12.88 9.17 4.90
CA LEU A 237 -13.59 8.07 4.24
C LEU A 237 -14.88 7.71 5.01
N GLY A 238 -14.86 7.77 6.34
CA GLY A 238 -16.03 7.55 7.18
C GLY A 238 -17.13 8.60 6.96
N ASN A 239 -16.77 9.85 6.74
CA ASN A 239 -17.69 10.93 6.46
C ASN A 239 -18.25 10.90 5.02
N SER A 240 -17.42 10.54 4.04
CA SER A 240 -17.86 10.39 2.64
C SER A 240 -18.91 9.29 2.50
N ALA A 241 -18.74 8.17 3.17
CA ALA A 241 -19.70 7.07 3.16
C ALA A 241 -21.08 7.48 3.74
N LYS A 242 -21.11 8.36 4.77
CA LYS A 242 -22.37 8.89 5.34
C LYS A 242 -23.10 9.83 4.37
N LYS A 243 -22.39 10.61 3.56
CA LYS A 243 -22.98 11.52 2.57
C LYS A 243 -23.63 10.79 1.40
N ASN A 244 -23.02 9.68 0.96
CA ASN A 244 -23.44 8.95 -0.23
C ASN A 244 -24.54 7.90 0.02
N SER A 245 -24.95 7.69 1.27
CA SER A 245 -26.01 6.76 1.66
C SER A 245 -26.83 7.32 2.82
N PRO A 246 -27.64 8.38 2.59
CA PRO A 246 -28.55 8.90 3.61
C PRO A 246 -29.62 7.84 3.93
N GLY A 247 -29.61 7.30 5.13
CA GLY A 247 -30.62 6.35 5.62
C GLY A 247 -30.14 4.90 5.77
N HIS A 248 -28.99 4.51 5.24
CA HIS A 248 -28.30 3.27 5.63
C HIS A 248 -27.14 3.65 6.54
N SER A 249 -27.28 3.39 7.85
CA SER A 249 -26.12 3.19 8.71
C SER A 249 -25.43 1.93 8.19
N PRO A 250 -24.31 2.00 7.46
CA PRO A 250 -23.56 0.79 7.17
C PRO A 250 -23.21 0.19 8.53
N ASP A 251 -23.28 -1.12 8.64
CA ASP A 251 -22.77 -1.88 9.78
C ASP A 251 -21.24 -1.67 9.79
N TYR A 252 -20.82 -0.47 10.22
CA TYR A 252 -19.42 -0.17 10.48
C TYR A 252 -19.06 -1.03 11.68
N LYS A 253 -18.36 -2.13 11.49
CA LYS A 253 -17.61 -2.73 12.59
C LYS A 253 -16.94 -1.59 13.31
N GLN A 254 -17.37 -1.35 14.54
CA GLN A 254 -17.05 -0.18 15.31
C GLN A 254 -15.53 -0.05 15.34
N PHE A 255 -15.03 0.99 14.68
CA PHE A 255 -13.61 1.30 14.65
C PHE A 255 -13.15 1.49 16.09
N SER A 256 -12.13 0.75 16.49
CA SER A 256 -11.58 0.91 17.82
C SER A 256 -10.63 2.11 17.86
N GLU A 257 -11.18 3.26 18.25
CA GLU A 257 -10.41 4.48 18.50
C GLU A 257 -9.28 4.23 19.51
N THR A 258 -9.55 3.39 20.52
CA THR A 258 -8.56 2.95 21.50
C THR A 258 -7.41 2.18 20.84
N ALA A 259 -7.72 1.28 19.92
CA ALA A 259 -6.68 0.50 19.21
C ALA A 259 -5.83 1.42 18.33
N LEU A 260 -6.42 2.36 17.59
CA LEU A 260 -5.66 3.30 16.78
C LEU A 260 -4.76 4.20 17.64
N SER A 261 -5.29 4.72 18.75
CA SER A 261 -4.49 5.51 19.68
C SER A 261 -3.33 4.71 20.29
N ALA A 262 -3.50 3.41 20.50
CA ALA A 262 -2.42 2.53 20.95
C ALA A 262 -1.37 2.31 19.85
N THR A 263 -1.77 2.14 18.58
CA THR A 263 -0.81 2.06 17.46
C THR A 263 0.03 3.34 17.34
N GLU A 264 -0.61 4.51 17.46
CA GLU A 264 0.09 5.79 17.40
C GLU A 264 1.13 5.97 18.51
N LYS A 265 0.89 5.45 19.70
CA LYS A 265 1.87 5.48 20.80
C LYS A 265 3.11 4.66 20.44
N ILE A 266 2.95 3.45 19.89
CA ILE A 266 4.07 2.61 19.46
C ILE A 266 4.88 3.31 18.37
N VAL A 267 4.21 3.83 17.36
CA VAL A 267 4.86 4.54 16.24
C VAL A 267 5.58 5.79 16.75
N THR A 268 4.97 6.55 17.65
CA THR A 268 5.60 7.73 18.25
C THR A 268 6.88 7.38 19.01
N ALA A 269 6.86 6.31 19.80
CA ALA A 269 8.05 5.85 20.53
C ALA A 269 9.17 5.43 19.56
N ALA A 270 8.83 4.72 18.48
CA ALA A 270 9.80 4.33 17.45
C ALA A 270 10.39 5.56 16.73
N MET A 271 9.56 6.56 16.38
CA MET A 271 10.04 7.83 15.79
C MET A 271 10.96 8.61 16.73
N GLN A 272 10.71 8.59 18.03
CA GLN A 272 11.59 9.24 19.01
C GLN A 272 12.94 8.56 19.07
N ARG A 273 12.99 7.22 19.06
CA ARG A 273 14.25 6.45 18.96
C ARG A 273 15.01 6.78 17.68
N ALA A 274 14.33 6.83 16.53
CA ALA A 274 14.94 7.19 15.26
C ALA A 274 15.59 8.57 15.30
N LYS A 275 14.91 9.58 15.84
CA LYS A 275 15.46 10.95 16.00
C LYS A 275 16.69 11.00 16.92
N GLN A 276 16.74 10.19 17.97
CA GLN A 276 17.89 10.08 18.86
C GLN A 276 19.07 9.43 18.15
N ALA A 277 18.84 8.35 17.40
CA ALA A 277 19.88 7.64 16.66
C ALA A 277 20.56 8.54 15.61
N VAL A 278 19.79 9.37 14.90
CA VAL A 278 20.32 10.30 13.89
C VAL A 278 21.14 11.44 14.52
N ARG A 279 20.90 11.78 15.79
CA ARG A 279 21.61 12.86 16.51
C ARG A 279 22.94 12.45 17.15
N LEU A 280 23.24 11.15 17.23
CA LEU A 280 24.53 10.70 17.74
C LEU A 280 25.60 11.00 16.70
N PRO A 281 26.66 11.80 17.03
CA PRO A 281 27.77 11.99 16.13
C PRO A 281 28.41 10.64 15.86
N PHE A 282 28.79 10.40 14.61
CA PHE A 282 29.64 9.26 14.26
C PHE A 282 30.88 9.34 15.17
N GLN A 283 30.96 8.48 16.18
CA GLN A 283 32.20 8.30 16.91
C GLN A 283 33.12 7.54 15.95
N SER A 284 34.09 8.30 15.43
CA SER A 284 35.19 7.84 14.59
C SER A 284 36.05 6.82 15.29
#